data_4e9c8d929b33163e98b8e7d5ace3760e
#
_entry.id   4e9c8d929b33163e98b8e7d5ace3760e
#
_cell.length_a   1.000
_cell.length_b   1.000
_cell.length_c   1.000
_cell.angle_alpha   90.00
_cell.angle_beta   90.00
_cell.angle_gamma   90.00
#
_symmetry.space_group_name_H-M   'P 1'
#
loop_
_entity.id
_entity.type
_entity.pdbx_description
1 polymer ?
#
loop_
_entity_poly.entity_id
_entity_poly.type
_entity_poly.pdbx_seq_one_letter_code
_entity_poly.pdbx_strand_id
1 'polypeptide(L)'
;MSRNALFVGESDRHPGLYRKGLAMTASNVHWIRPDRAPEAVMDSMRVKARFRYRQPLQDAELTKTDFGYTLVFDEPQSGIAPGQFAAWHDMETGEEVLGSGVIA
;
A
#
# COMPACT_ATOMS: atom_id res chain seq x y z
N MET A 1 -9.35 23.86 8.80
CA MET A 1 -8.88 23.41 8.46
C MET A 1 -9.16 22.71 8.40
N SER A 2 -9.17 23.26 8.62
CA SER A 2 -8.81 22.72 8.23
C SER A 2 -9.19 22.06 8.30
N ARG A 3 -9.13 22.47 8.04
CA ARG A 3 -8.86 21.91 7.71
C ARG A 3 -8.73 21.25 7.70
N ASN A 4 -8.98 21.89 7.95
CA ASN A 4 -8.38 21.20 7.72
C ASN A 4 -8.15 20.68 8.02
N ALA A 5 -8.16 21.30 8.15
CA ALA A 5 -7.39 20.86 8.02
C ALA A 5 -7.29 20.38 8.45
N LEU A 6 -7.50 20.69 8.57
CA LEU A 6 -6.92 20.27 8.59
C LEU A 6 -6.81 19.79 9.05
N PHE A 7 -6.83 20.07 9.29
CA PHE A 7 -6.17 19.62 9.44
C PHE A 7 -5.76 19.14 9.85
N VAL A 8 -5.81 19.75 9.93
CA VAL A 8 -4.96 19.31 10.02
C VAL A 8 -4.51 18.87 10.40
N GLY A 9 -4.60 19.32 10.80
CA GLY A 9 -3.71 18.96 10.65
C GLY A 9 -3.52 18.62 11.31
N GLU A 10 -3.65 19.00 11.67
CA GLU A 10 -3.05 18.70 12.03
C GLU A 10 -2.68 17.99 12.38
N SER A 11 -2.74 18.03 12.34
CA SER A 11 -2.06 17.51 12.54
C SER A 11 -1.60 16.92 12.46
N ASP A 12 -1.50 16.91 12.02
CA ASP A 12 -0.79 16.43 11.82
C ASP A 12 0.20 16.42 11.70
N ARG A 13 0.37 16.41 11.10
CA ARG A 13 1.51 16.91 11.07
C ARG A 13 2.68 16.29 11.66
N HIS A 14 2.92 15.27 12.01
CA HIS A 14 4.14 14.74 12.40
C HIS A 14 4.43 13.40 11.82
N PRO A 15 5.70 12.90 11.91
CA PRO A 15 6.12 11.67 11.23
C PRO A 15 5.37 10.44 11.71
N GLY A 16 4.74 10.52 12.85
CA GLY A 16 3.96 9.42 13.35
C GLY A 16 2.53 9.38 12.88
N LEU A 17 2.13 10.26 11.97
CA LEU A 17 0.76 10.26 11.49
C LEU A 17 0.41 8.95 10.82
N TYR A 18 -0.82 8.54 11.03
CA TYR A 18 -1.35 7.34 10.41
C TYR A 18 -1.80 7.64 9.00
N ARG A 19 -1.56 6.68 8.11
CA ARG A 19 -2.01 6.74 6.73
C ARG A 19 -2.67 5.44 6.36
N LYS A 20 -3.69 5.51 5.51
CA LYS A 20 -4.31 4.30 5.00
C LYS A 20 -3.65 3.79 3.73
N GLY A 21 -3.00 4.66 2.97
CA GLY A 21 -2.54 4.27 1.65
C GLY A 21 -1.11 4.66 1.34
N LEU A 22 -0.57 3.98 0.37
CA LEU A 22 0.74 4.27 -0.20
C LEU A 22 0.67 4.06 -1.71
N ALA A 23 1.63 4.61 -2.42
CA ALA A 23 1.71 4.49 -3.87
C ALA A 23 3.07 3.96 -4.27
N MET A 24 3.10 3.28 -5.42
CA MET A 24 4.33 2.75 -6.00
C MET A 24 4.27 2.98 -7.50
N THR A 25 5.41 3.39 -8.10
CA THR A 25 5.46 3.50 -9.55
C THR A 25 5.62 2.11 -10.16
N ALA A 26 5.11 1.95 -11.38
CA ALA A 26 5.12 0.64 -12.03
C ALA A 26 6.53 0.07 -12.18
N SER A 27 7.51 0.94 -12.44
CA SER A 27 8.89 0.50 -12.62
C SER A 27 9.52 -0.03 -11.33
N ASN A 28 8.94 0.32 -10.19
CA ASN A 28 9.44 -0.11 -8.89
C ASN A 28 8.63 -1.26 -8.28
N VAL A 29 7.76 -1.86 -9.09
CA VAL A 29 6.94 -2.99 -8.64
C VAL A 29 7.40 -4.25 -9.34
N HIS A 30 7.60 -5.30 -8.56
CA HIS A 30 7.99 -6.61 -9.07
C HIS A 30 6.90 -7.61 -8.76
N TRP A 31 6.35 -8.25 -9.79
CA TRP A 31 5.33 -9.27 -9.62
C TRP A 31 5.97 -10.65 -9.65
N ILE A 32 5.81 -11.38 -8.55
CA ILE A 32 6.22 -12.78 -8.49
C ILE A 32 5.20 -13.65 -9.20
N ARG A 33 3.92 -13.26 -9.08
CA ARG A 33 2.80 -13.91 -9.76
C ARG A 33 2.15 -12.93 -10.73
N PRO A 34 2.76 -12.69 -11.90
CA PRO A 34 2.17 -11.71 -12.84
C PRO A 34 0.79 -12.10 -13.33
N ASP A 35 0.45 -13.38 -13.30
CA ASP A 35 -0.90 -13.83 -13.64
C ASP A 35 -1.96 -13.36 -12.63
N ARG A 36 -1.54 -12.90 -11.47
CA ARG A 36 -2.45 -12.39 -10.45
C ARG A 36 -2.53 -10.86 -10.45
N ALA A 37 -1.77 -10.18 -11.31
CA ALA A 37 -1.75 -8.73 -11.35
C ALA A 37 -3.03 -8.17 -11.98
N PRO A 38 -3.52 -7.01 -11.49
CA PRO A 38 -4.61 -6.33 -12.18
C PRO A 38 -4.20 -5.93 -13.59
N GLU A 39 -5.07 -6.11 -14.55
CA GLU A 39 -4.74 -5.89 -15.96
C GLU A 39 -5.08 -4.50 -16.44
N ALA A 40 -6.11 -3.89 -15.92
CA ALA A 40 -6.58 -2.60 -16.39
C ALA A 40 -6.42 -1.53 -15.32
N VAL A 41 -6.25 -0.29 -15.76
CA VAL A 41 -6.21 0.85 -14.85
C VAL A 41 -7.52 0.89 -14.05
N MET A 42 -7.39 1.11 -12.75
CA MET A 42 -8.49 1.14 -11.77
C MET A 42 -9.03 -0.23 -11.39
N ASP A 43 -8.48 -1.31 -11.94
CA ASP A 43 -8.79 -2.64 -11.41
C ASP A 43 -8.18 -2.79 -10.03
N SER A 44 -8.94 -3.41 -9.12
CA SER A 44 -8.52 -3.61 -7.74
C SER A 44 -8.56 -5.07 -7.37
N MET A 45 -7.77 -5.43 -6.36
CA MET A 45 -7.84 -6.75 -5.77
C MET A 45 -7.55 -6.67 -4.28
N ARG A 46 -8.15 -7.56 -3.52
CA ARG A 46 -7.89 -7.66 -2.09
C ARG A 46 -6.63 -8.46 -1.85
N VAL A 47 -5.79 -7.98 -0.95
CA VAL A 47 -4.53 -8.63 -0.62
C VAL A 47 -4.27 -8.50 0.87
N LYS A 48 -3.32 -9.28 1.36
CA LYS A 48 -2.73 -9.07 2.68
C LYS A 48 -1.35 -8.50 2.46
N ALA A 49 -1.05 -7.38 3.13
CA ALA A 49 0.15 -6.62 2.81
C ALA A 49 0.87 -6.16 4.08
N ARG A 50 2.16 -5.88 3.91
CA ARG A 50 2.97 -5.24 4.95
C ARG A 50 4.02 -4.38 4.27
N PHE A 51 4.52 -3.39 5.02
CA PHE A 51 5.58 -2.52 4.53
C PHE A 51 6.79 -2.49 5.48
N ARG A 52 6.82 -3.41 6.44
CA ARG A 52 7.97 -3.66 7.30
C ARG A 52 8.14 -5.14 7.49
N TYR A 53 9.39 -5.55 7.61
CA TYR A 53 9.71 -6.96 7.67
C TYR A 53 8.98 -7.71 8.78
N ARG A 54 8.90 -7.10 9.97
CA ARG A 54 8.31 -7.79 11.12
C ARG A 54 6.85 -7.44 11.37
N GLN A 55 6.27 -6.64 10.50
CA GLN A 55 4.87 -6.26 10.65
C GLN A 55 3.99 -7.45 10.31
N PRO A 56 2.93 -7.71 11.10
CA PRO A 56 1.93 -8.68 10.69
C PRO A 56 1.25 -8.23 9.40
N LEU A 57 0.82 -9.17 8.59
CA LEU A 57 0.10 -8.86 7.37
C LEU A 57 -1.21 -8.16 7.70
N GLN A 58 -1.53 -7.14 6.92
CA GLN A 58 -2.73 -6.31 7.08
C GLN A 58 -3.60 -6.45 5.85
N ASP A 59 -4.90 -6.46 6.04
CA ASP A 59 -5.84 -6.48 4.93
C ASP A 59 -5.78 -5.15 4.19
N ALA A 60 -5.74 -5.22 2.87
CA ALA A 60 -5.59 -4.04 2.03
C ALA A 60 -6.20 -4.28 0.66
N GLU A 61 -6.35 -3.18 -0.07
CA GLU A 61 -6.80 -3.22 -1.45
C GLU A 61 -5.71 -2.65 -2.34
N LEU A 62 -5.30 -3.42 -3.34
CA LEU A 62 -4.31 -3.01 -4.32
C LEU A 62 -5.02 -2.61 -5.60
N THR A 63 -4.78 -1.39 -6.06
CA THR A 63 -5.43 -0.86 -7.25
C THR A 63 -4.36 -0.44 -8.27
N LYS A 64 -4.56 -0.83 -9.51
CA LYS A 64 -3.69 -0.38 -10.59
C LYS A 64 -4.09 1.04 -11.02
N THR A 65 -3.09 1.91 -11.17
CA THR A 65 -3.30 3.30 -11.58
C THR A 65 -2.49 3.60 -12.82
N ASP A 66 -2.65 4.83 -13.35
CA ASP A 66 -1.86 5.27 -14.50
C ASP A 66 -0.36 5.29 -14.22
N PHE A 67 0.03 5.49 -12.98
CA PHE A 67 1.45 5.59 -12.61
C PHE A 67 2.04 4.27 -12.16
N GLY A 68 1.21 3.38 -11.67
CA GLY A 68 1.66 2.14 -11.07
C GLY A 68 0.56 1.53 -10.23
N TYR A 69 0.74 1.53 -8.91
CA TYR A 69 -0.21 0.90 -8.02
C TYR A 69 -0.38 1.71 -6.76
N THR A 70 -1.58 1.65 -6.18
CA THR A 70 -1.83 2.13 -4.83
C THR A 70 -2.23 0.96 -3.96
N LEU A 71 -1.83 1.03 -2.70
CA LEU A 71 -2.17 0.01 -1.71
C LEU A 71 -2.85 0.74 -0.56
N VAL A 72 -4.11 0.42 -0.32
CA VAL A 72 -4.91 1.09 0.71
C VAL A 72 -5.27 0.06 1.77
N PHE A 73 -4.78 0.29 2.98
CA PHE A 73 -5.04 -0.61 4.11
C PHE A 73 -6.42 -0.34 4.68
N ASP A 74 -7.06 -1.40 5.17
CA ASP A 74 -8.36 -1.25 5.83
C ASP A 74 -8.25 -0.42 7.11
N GLU A 75 -7.13 -0.59 7.82
CA GLU A 75 -6.86 0.17 9.04
C GLU A 75 -5.71 1.13 8.82
N PRO A 76 -5.75 2.33 9.38
CA PRO A 76 -4.62 3.26 9.25
C PRO A 76 -3.32 2.66 9.79
N GLN A 77 -2.23 2.95 9.10
CA GLN A 77 -0.91 2.42 9.44
C GLN A 77 0.01 3.57 9.81
N SER A 78 0.87 3.36 10.80
CA SER A 78 1.87 4.35 11.17
C SER A 78 3.19 4.01 10.50
N GLY A 79 3.98 5.05 10.18
CA GLY A 79 5.35 4.86 9.72
C GLY A 79 5.50 4.49 8.27
N ILE A 80 4.48 4.69 7.44
CA ILE A 80 4.64 4.55 5.99
C ILE A 80 5.56 5.67 5.50
N ALA A 81 6.61 5.30 4.77
CA ALA A 81 7.57 6.29 4.30
C ALA A 81 8.11 5.91 2.92
N PRO A 82 8.46 6.92 2.10
CA PRO A 82 9.10 6.63 0.81
C PRO A 82 10.38 5.85 0.99
N GLY A 83 10.66 4.96 0.05
CA GLY A 83 11.86 4.15 0.08
C GLY A 83 11.71 2.84 0.79
N GLN A 84 10.67 2.65 1.58
CA GLN A 84 10.39 1.35 2.19
C GLN A 84 9.84 0.40 1.14
N PHE A 85 9.99 -0.89 1.39
CA PHE A 85 9.38 -1.92 0.54
C PHE A 85 8.03 -2.30 1.09
N ALA A 86 7.05 -2.46 0.20
CA ALA A 86 5.79 -3.07 0.53
C ALA A 86 5.71 -4.42 -0.17
N ALA A 87 5.10 -5.39 0.48
CA ALA A 87 4.89 -6.72 -0.10
C ALA A 87 3.44 -7.11 0.12
N TRP A 88 2.88 -7.80 -0.87
CA TRP A 88 1.48 -8.25 -0.76
C TRP A 88 1.40 -9.73 -1.05
N HIS A 89 0.49 -10.36 -0.33
CA HIS A 89 0.28 -11.79 -0.32
C HIS A 89 -1.17 -12.09 -0.68
N ASP A 90 -1.45 -13.34 -1.01
CA ASP A 90 -2.81 -13.74 -1.32
C ASP A 90 -3.73 -13.47 -0.14
N MET A 91 -4.96 -13.07 -0.44
CA MET A 91 -5.91 -12.69 0.59
C MET A 91 -6.41 -13.89 1.39
N GLU A 92 -6.41 -15.06 0.77
CA GLU A 92 -7.02 -16.24 1.39
C GLU A 92 -6.18 -16.80 2.53
N THR A 93 -4.88 -16.98 2.32
CA THR A 93 -4.02 -17.59 3.32
C THR A 93 -2.92 -16.67 3.81
N GLY A 94 -2.52 -15.69 2.99
CA GLY A 94 -1.38 -14.83 3.30
C GLY A 94 -0.04 -15.53 3.13
N GLU A 95 -0.03 -16.73 2.59
CA GLU A 95 1.22 -17.51 2.50
C GLU A 95 1.98 -17.27 1.21
N GLU A 96 1.27 -16.96 0.13
CA GLU A 96 1.91 -16.78 -1.16
C GLU A 96 2.19 -15.31 -1.42
N VAL A 97 3.47 -14.98 -1.63
CA VAL A 97 3.87 -13.62 -1.99
C VAL A 97 3.52 -13.40 -3.45
N LEU A 98 2.68 -12.40 -3.72
CA LEU A 98 2.25 -12.09 -5.08
C LEU A 98 3.16 -11.07 -5.74
N GLY A 99 3.66 -10.11 -4.95
CA GLY A 99 4.55 -9.09 -5.47
C GLY A 99 5.06 -8.16 -4.39
N SER A 100 5.91 -7.23 -4.80
CA SER A 100 6.46 -6.23 -3.89
C SER A 100 6.82 -4.98 -4.68
N GLY A 101 7.04 -3.88 -3.95
CA GLY A 101 7.43 -2.63 -4.59
C GLY A 101 8.01 -1.65 -3.60
N VAL A 102 8.64 -0.61 -4.14
CA VAL A 102 9.21 0.46 -3.34
C VAL A 102 8.18 1.57 -3.22
N ILE A 103 7.93 2.02 -2.02
CA ILE A 103 6.97 3.09 -1.74
C ILE A 103 7.52 4.41 -2.29
N ALA A 104 6.70 5.07 -3.09
CA ALA A 104 7.05 6.34 -3.69
C ALA A 104 6.96 7.48 -2.68
#